data_f9bcc4f0d126f2297d932e98dce08b23
#
_entry.id   f9bcc4f0d126f2297d932e98dce08b23
#
_cell.length_a   1.000
_cell.length_b   1.000
_cell.length_c   1.000
_cell.angle_alpha   90.00
_cell.angle_beta   90.00
_cell.angle_gamma   90.00
#
_symmetry.space_group_name_H-M   'P 1'
#
loop_
_entity.id
_entity.type
_entity.pdbx_description
1 polymer ?
#
loop_
_entity_poly.entity_id
_entity_poly.type
_entity_poly.pdbx_seq_one_letter_code
_entity_poly.pdbx_strand_id
1 'polypeptide(L)'
;MNLLMVSPFFPSPSSGARTRVYHLLKALAREYSVSLVVLTADAHEAEDGVPEGMKLKRFLKVPWPTFPPKRVQQALGIIRGRSGLLDSYRVKTVQHVLDDLVARDHYEVALFESAFMAGYRLPQDTRVIIDEHNIEYELLYRTYQRENSLVRKWYNWWESRQIKPVELERCGNAHGVLVTSEREAVLLKALLPDSMIAVVPNGVDTEAFQWASQEQLPDRIIFTGAMSYCPNVNAVLYFAKECWPLIRSKVPTATWQIVGRDPPPVVQALAKLPGVSVTGPVPDVKPYLAVATVAIAPLLIGSGTRLKILEAFAMGKAVVSTSLGCEGLAVVSGQHLIVADQPEVFARSVVDLLQNAEQRMALGIAGRALAETYSWQRCGDDVINAVEKIRAAGL
;
A
#
# COMPACT_ATOMS: atom_id res chain seq x y z
N MET A 1 10.98 -21.96 15.43
CA MET A 1 10.07 -21.02 16.12
C MET A 1 8.67 -21.12 15.52
N ASN A 2 7.63 -21.11 16.37
CA ASN A 2 6.25 -20.96 15.90
C ASN A 2 5.88 -19.48 15.85
N LEU A 3 5.40 -19.02 14.72
CA LEU A 3 4.94 -17.66 14.50
C LEU A 3 3.45 -17.67 14.16
N LEU A 4 2.68 -16.82 14.84
CA LEU A 4 1.27 -16.57 14.55
C LEU A 4 1.15 -15.28 13.74
N MET A 5 0.53 -15.34 12.56
CA MET A 5 0.25 -14.16 11.75
C MET A 5 -1.26 -13.95 11.69
N VAL A 6 -1.70 -12.72 11.95
CA VAL A 6 -3.13 -12.36 11.97
C VAL A 6 -3.34 -11.19 11.01
N SER A 7 -4.11 -11.43 9.94
CA SER A 7 -4.27 -10.45 8.87
C SER A 7 -5.73 -10.17 8.54
N PRO A 8 -6.10 -8.90 8.30
CA PRO A 8 -7.39 -8.54 7.74
C PRO A 8 -7.42 -8.73 6.22
N PHE A 9 -6.26 -9.00 5.60
CA PHE A 9 -6.13 -9.11 4.15
C PHE A 9 -5.77 -10.54 3.77
N PHE A 10 -6.53 -11.10 2.83
CA PHE A 10 -6.17 -12.37 2.21
C PHE A 10 -4.87 -12.18 1.41
N PRO A 11 -3.81 -12.99 1.67
CA PRO A 11 -2.52 -12.84 1.00
C PRO A 11 -2.64 -13.17 -0.49
N SER A 12 -2.35 -12.19 -1.34
CA SER A 12 -2.44 -12.32 -2.79
C SER A 12 -1.49 -11.33 -3.48
N PRO A 13 -0.80 -11.69 -4.56
CA PRO A 13 0.09 -10.77 -5.28
C PRO A 13 -0.67 -9.70 -6.09
N SER A 14 -1.97 -9.54 -5.89
CA SER A 14 -2.87 -8.78 -6.77
C SER A 14 -2.99 -7.29 -6.47
N SER A 15 -2.66 -6.81 -5.29
CA SER A 15 -2.76 -5.38 -4.96
C SER A 15 -2.30 -4.98 -3.56
N GLY A 16 -1.57 -3.87 -3.47
CA GLY A 16 -1.34 -3.07 -2.26
C GLY A 16 -1.00 -3.88 -0.99
N ALA A 17 -1.82 -3.76 0.03
CA ALA A 17 -1.64 -4.44 1.31
C ALA A 17 -1.61 -5.99 1.18
N ARG A 18 -2.43 -6.56 0.30
CA ARG A 18 -2.46 -8.01 0.05
C ARG A 18 -1.13 -8.52 -0.51
N THR A 19 -0.50 -7.75 -1.39
CA THR A 19 0.83 -8.07 -1.95
C THR A 19 1.89 -8.07 -0.87
N ARG A 20 1.87 -7.09 0.05
CA ARG A 20 2.78 -7.05 1.19
C ARG A 20 2.60 -8.30 2.06
N VAL A 21 1.37 -8.56 2.53
CA VAL A 21 1.06 -9.75 3.36
C VAL A 21 1.52 -11.03 2.67
N TYR A 22 1.29 -11.17 1.35
CA TYR A 22 1.72 -12.34 0.57
C TYR A 22 3.24 -12.53 0.63
N HIS A 23 4.03 -11.50 0.33
CA HIS A 23 5.48 -11.61 0.25
C HIS A 23 6.14 -11.74 1.61
N LEU A 24 5.65 -11.02 2.64
CA LEU A 24 6.16 -11.18 4.00
C LEU A 24 5.82 -12.56 4.56
N LEU A 25 4.59 -13.04 4.37
CA LEU A 25 4.20 -14.40 4.74
C LEU A 25 5.10 -15.45 4.04
N LYS A 26 5.38 -15.29 2.75
CA LYS A 26 6.24 -16.18 1.98
C LYS A 26 7.67 -16.22 2.54
N ALA A 27 8.22 -15.08 2.94
CA ALA A 27 9.54 -15.00 3.56
C ALA A 27 9.54 -15.64 4.95
N LEU A 28 8.58 -15.31 5.79
CA LEU A 28 8.46 -15.84 7.16
C LEU A 28 8.21 -17.36 7.17
N ALA A 29 7.41 -17.89 6.23
CA ALA A 29 7.12 -19.32 6.12
C ALA A 29 8.31 -20.18 5.65
N ARG A 30 9.38 -19.55 5.14
CA ARG A 30 10.64 -20.23 4.82
C ARG A 30 11.48 -20.51 6.05
N GLU A 31 11.43 -19.60 7.04
CA GLU A 31 12.27 -19.64 8.23
C GLU A 31 11.52 -20.16 9.47
N TYR A 32 10.20 -19.97 9.53
CA TYR A 32 9.39 -20.23 10.70
C TYR A 32 8.21 -21.16 10.41
N SER A 33 7.75 -21.83 11.47
CA SER A 33 6.51 -22.62 11.43
C SER A 33 5.31 -21.66 11.61
N VAL A 34 4.79 -21.11 10.50
CA VAL A 34 3.78 -20.05 10.53
C VAL A 34 2.37 -20.63 10.56
N SER A 35 1.55 -20.13 11.50
CA SER A 35 0.10 -20.26 11.49
C SER A 35 -0.52 -18.93 11.08
N LEU A 36 -1.37 -18.94 10.05
CA LEU A 36 -2.06 -17.76 9.54
C LEU A 36 -3.54 -17.79 9.90
N VAL A 37 -4.01 -16.71 10.52
CA VAL A 37 -5.43 -16.41 10.71
C VAL A 37 -5.77 -15.22 9.80
N VAL A 38 -6.71 -15.40 8.89
CA VAL A 38 -7.07 -14.35 7.92
C VAL A 38 -8.57 -14.09 7.92
N LEU A 39 -8.95 -12.81 7.86
CA LEU A 39 -10.33 -12.41 7.61
C LEU A 39 -10.64 -12.54 6.12
N THR A 40 -11.77 -13.17 5.78
CA THR A 40 -12.23 -13.33 4.40
C THR A 40 -13.45 -12.47 4.14
N ALA A 41 -13.41 -11.63 3.11
CA ALA A 41 -14.45 -10.66 2.81
C ALA A 41 -15.60 -11.25 2.00
N ASP A 42 -15.34 -12.31 1.22
CA ASP A 42 -16.31 -12.95 0.33
C ASP A 42 -16.17 -14.48 0.27
N ALA A 43 -17.11 -15.13 -0.41
CA ALA A 43 -17.11 -16.57 -0.57
C ALA A 43 -15.92 -17.09 -1.37
N HIS A 44 -15.41 -16.29 -2.32
CA HIS A 44 -14.27 -16.68 -3.15
C HIS A 44 -13.00 -16.79 -2.31
N GLU A 45 -12.69 -15.77 -1.49
CA GLU A 45 -11.59 -15.84 -0.51
C GLU A 45 -11.78 -16.98 0.51
N ALA A 46 -13.04 -17.33 0.82
CA ALA A 46 -13.34 -18.45 1.71
C ALA A 46 -13.01 -19.81 1.08
N GLU A 47 -13.05 -19.94 -0.24
CA GLU A 47 -12.74 -21.18 -0.99
C GLU A 47 -11.27 -21.29 -1.36
N ASP A 48 -10.54 -20.17 -1.50
CA ASP A 48 -9.12 -20.16 -1.88
C ASP A 48 -8.27 -20.95 -0.86
N GLY A 49 -7.32 -21.71 -1.39
CA GLY A 49 -6.36 -22.49 -0.60
C GLY A 49 -5.23 -21.66 0.02
N VAL A 50 -4.27 -22.36 0.59
CA VAL A 50 -2.98 -21.75 0.98
C VAL A 50 -2.32 -21.16 -0.26
N PRO A 51 -1.79 -19.93 -0.20
CA PRO A 51 -1.09 -19.34 -1.34
C PRO A 51 0.00 -20.26 -1.89
N GLU A 52 0.10 -20.33 -3.22
CA GLU A 52 0.99 -21.23 -3.92
C GLU A 52 2.45 -21.11 -3.45
N GLY A 53 3.11 -22.24 -3.26
CA GLY A 53 4.51 -22.31 -2.84
C GLY A 53 4.76 -22.05 -1.35
N MET A 54 3.73 -21.96 -0.51
CA MET A 54 3.87 -21.75 0.94
C MET A 54 3.50 -23.03 1.72
N LYS A 55 4.29 -23.32 2.74
CA LYS A 55 4.00 -24.37 3.74
C LYS A 55 3.65 -23.71 5.07
N LEU A 56 2.36 -23.68 5.38
CA LEU A 56 1.87 -23.15 6.64
C LEU A 56 1.59 -24.29 7.63
N LYS A 57 1.89 -24.07 8.92
CA LYS A 57 1.53 -25.00 9.99
C LYS A 57 0.00 -25.09 10.10
N ARG A 58 -0.68 -23.94 10.06
CA ARG A 58 -2.14 -23.83 10.03
C ARG A 58 -2.55 -22.67 9.14
N PHE A 59 -3.68 -22.83 8.45
CA PHE A 59 -4.31 -21.76 7.70
C PHE A 59 -5.78 -21.70 8.08
N LEU A 60 -6.18 -20.65 8.78
CA LEU A 60 -7.50 -20.49 9.36
C LEU A 60 -8.16 -19.24 8.79
N LYS A 61 -9.32 -19.43 8.23
CA LYS A 61 -10.12 -18.38 7.63
C LYS A 61 -11.28 -18.04 8.56
N VAL A 62 -11.44 -16.77 8.85
CA VAL A 62 -12.53 -16.24 9.66
C VAL A 62 -13.36 -15.33 8.77
N PRO A 63 -14.64 -15.65 8.53
CA PRO A 63 -15.51 -14.77 7.75
C PRO A 63 -15.61 -13.40 8.41
N TRP A 64 -15.41 -12.35 7.62
CA TRP A 64 -15.66 -10.99 8.11
C TRP A 64 -17.15 -10.82 8.36
N PRO A 65 -17.56 -10.30 9.51
CA PRO A 65 -18.97 -10.09 9.79
C PRO A 65 -19.61 -9.16 8.75
N THR A 66 -20.87 -9.40 8.44
CA THR A 66 -21.63 -8.48 7.61
C THR A 66 -21.88 -7.19 8.39
N PHE A 67 -21.41 -6.09 7.88
CA PHE A 67 -21.61 -4.76 8.46
C PHE A 67 -22.69 -3.99 7.70
N PRO A 68 -23.38 -3.06 8.37
CA PRO A 68 -24.24 -2.09 7.69
C PRO A 68 -23.44 -1.29 6.63
N PRO A 69 -24.14 -0.69 5.65
CA PRO A 69 -23.47 0.17 4.67
C PRO A 69 -22.57 1.22 5.35
N LYS A 70 -21.43 1.54 4.72
CA LYS A 70 -20.37 2.42 5.29
C LYS A 70 -20.93 3.71 5.93
N ARG A 71 -21.91 4.37 5.29
CA ARG A 71 -22.54 5.58 5.82
C ARG A 71 -23.28 5.35 7.14
N VAL A 72 -23.93 4.18 7.27
CA VAL A 72 -24.65 3.79 8.52
C VAL A 72 -23.64 3.49 9.62
N GLN A 73 -22.54 2.78 9.31
CA GLN A 73 -21.45 2.55 10.26
C GLN A 73 -20.86 3.87 10.76
N GLN A 74 -20.62 4.82 9.85
CA GLN A 74 -20.10 6.15 10.18
C GLN A 74 -21.06 6.90 11.14
N ALA A 75 -22.37 6.92 10.82
CA ALA A 75 -23.36 7.56 11.68
C ALA A 75 -23.45 6.90 13.05
N LEU A 76 -23.46 5.56 13.12
CA LEU A 76 -23.46 4.83 14.37
C LEU A 76 -22.19 5.08 15.21
N GLY A 77 -21.02 5.19 14.54
CA GLY A 77 -19.77 5.53 15.18
C GLY A 77 -19.83 6.92 15.86
N ILE A 78 -20.33 7.93 15.14
CA ILE A 78 -20.51 9.28 15.67
C ILE A 78 -21.44 9.27 16.89
N ILE A 79 -22.62 8.61 16.79
CA ILE A 79 -23.59 8.51 17.89
C ILE A 79 -22.97 7.85 19.14
N ARG A 80 -22.12 6.85 18.94
CA ARG A 80 -21.44 6.11 20.01
C ARG A 80 -20.16 6.80 20.51
N GLY A 81 -19.74 7.90 19.88
CA GLY A 81 -18.52 8.61 20.21
C GLY A 81 -17.23 7.82 19.97
N ARG A 82 -17.25 6.84 19.02
CA ARG A 82 -16.09 6.00 18.72
C ARG A 82 -16.03 5.61 17.24
N SER A 83 -14.82 5.32 16.74
CA SER A 83 -14.60 4.95 15.35
C SER A 83 -15.36 3.69 14.95
N GLY A 84 -16.22 3.79 13.93
CA GLY A 84 -16.88 2.63 13.34
C GLY A 84 -15.90 1.74 12.58
N LEU A 85 -14.78 2.29 12.10
CA LEU A 85 -13.70 1.53 11.48
C LEU A 85 -13.03 0.60 12.51
N LEU A 86 -12.65 1.10 13.68
CA LEU A 86 -12.07 0.27 14.74
C LEU A 86 -13.00 -0.84 15.21
N ASP A 87 -14.32 -0.56 15.27
CA ASP A 87 -15.29 -1.57 15.65
C ASP A 87 -15.37 -2.72 14.63
N SER A 88 -15.11 -2.45 13.35
CA SER A 88 -15.12 -3.48 12.30
C SER A 88 -14.00 -4.51 12.43
N TYR A 89 -12.92 -4.17 13.11
CA TYR A 89 -11.79 -5.08 13.37
C TYR A 89 -11.91 -5.86 14.68
N ARG A 90 -12.95 -5.61 15.49
CA ARG A 90 -13.22 -6.35 16.74
C ARG A 90 -14.12 -7.55 16.49
N VAL A 91 -13.58 -8.57 15.84
CA VAL A 91 -14.32 -9.77 15.45
C VAL A 91 -14.19 -10.85 16.55
N LYS A 92 -15.26 -11.12 17.31
CA LYS A 92 -15.22 -12.09 18.43
C LYS A 92 -14.75 -13.48 18.00
N THR A 93 -15.13 -13.93 16.81
CA THR A 93 -14.71 -15.22 16.26
C THR A 93 -13.19 -15.31 16.10
N VAL A 94 -12.51 -14.20 15.76
CA VAL A 94 -11.06 -14.18 15.71
C VAL A 94 -10.47 -14.47 17.09
N GLN A 95 -10.99 -13.85 18.16
CA GLN A 95 -10.48 -14.13 19.52
C GLN A 95 -10.66 -15.61 19.89
N HIS A 96 -11.80 -16.22 19.59
CA HIS A 96 -12.01 -17.65 19.88
C HIS A 96 -11.01 -18.53 19.10
N VAL A 97 -10.77 -18.22 17.82
CA VAL A 97 -9.77 -18.94 17.02
C VAL A 97 -8.37 -18.78 17.60
N LEU A 98 -8.02 -17.59 18.07
CA LEU A 98 -6.73 -17.34 18.73
C LEU A 98 -6.61 -18.10 20.05
N ASP A 99 -7.67 -18.08 20.88
CA ASP A 99 -7.71 -18.84 22.16
C ASP A 99 -7.51 -20.34 21.91
N ASP A 100 -8.16 -20.91 20.88
CA ASP A 100 -8.01 -22.30 20.48
C ASP A 100 -6.60 -22.63 19.97
N LEU A 101 -5.98 -21.70 19.24
CA LEU A 101 -4.61 -21.88 18.72
C LEU A 101 -3.58 -21.89 19.85
N VAL A 102 -3.64 -20.91 20.76
CA VAL A 102 -2.67 -20.80 21.86
C VAL A 102 -2.86 -21.87 22.93
N ALA A 103 -4.05 -22.46 23.04
CA ALA A 103 -4.30 -23.63 23.88
C ALA A 103 -3.62 -24.91 23.34
N ARG A 104 -3.39 -25.00 22.04
CA ARG A 104 -2.79 -26.19 21.38
C ARG A 104 -1.31 -26.05 21.11
N ASP A 105 -0.84 -24.84 20.81
CA ASP A 105 0.51 -24.56 20.39
C ASP A 105 1.05 -23.32 21.12
N HIS A 106 2.31 -23.37 21.53
CA HIS A 106 3.01 -22.19 22.00
C HIS A 106 3.51 -21.37 20.81
N TYR A 107 3.20 -20.06 20.80
CA TYR A 107 3.65 -19.10 19.79
C TYR A 107 4.59 -18.07 20.44
N GLU A 108 5.84 -18.08 20.02
CA GLU A 108 6.85 -17.15 20.52
C GLU A 108 6.62 -15.71 20.01
N VAL A 109 6.09 -15.59 18.79
CA VAL A 109 5.81 -14.31 18.14
C VAL A 109 4.43 -14.33 17.52
N ALA A 110 3.69 -13.23 17.68
CA ALA A 110 2.46 -12.92 16.96
C ALA A 110 2.64 -11.63 16.16
N LEU A 111 2.51 -11.71 14.84
CA LEU A 111 2.56 -10.60 13.91
C LEU A 111 1.13 -10.22 13.50
N PHE A 112 0.73 -9.00 13.84
CA PHE A 112 -0.56 -8.42 13.44
C PHE A 112 -0.37 -7.47 12.27
N GLU A 113 -1.08 -7.75 11.19
CA GLU A 113 -1.14 -6.88 10.02
C GLU A 113 -2.07 -5.69 10.29
N SER A 114 -1.50 -4.56 10.68
CA SER A 114 -2.12 -3.33 11.17
C SER A 114 -2.39 -3.28 12.68
N ALA A 115 -2.21 -2.11 13.29
CA ALA A 115 -2.59 -1.85 14.67
C ALA A 115 -4.08 -2.15 14.93
N PHE A 116 -4.94 -2.06 13.90
CA PHE A 116 -6.36 -2.38 14.04
C PHE A 116 -6.60 -3.86 14.40
N MET A 117 -5.71 -4.76 13.99
CA MET A 117 -5.77 -6.17 14.36
C MET A 117 -5.13 -6.49 15.72
N ALA A 118 -4.30 -5.63 16.28
CA ALA A 118 -3.58 -5.89 17.54
C ALA A 118 -4.43 -5.67 18.81
N GLY A 119 -5.75 -5.70 18.69
CA GLY A 119 -6.67 -5.55 19.82
C GLY A 119 -7.11 -6.87 20.46
N TYR A 120 -6.54 -8.00 20.05
CA TYR A 120 -6.85 -9.32 20.59
C TYR A 120 -5.90 -9.69 21.74
N ARG A 121 -6.39 -10.55 22.65
CA ARG A 121 -5.62 -11.03 23.78
C ARG A 121 -4.80 -12.25 23.39
N LEU A 122 -3.55 -12.27 23.83
CA LEU A 122 -2.62 -13.38 23.69
C LEU A 122 -1.93 -13.67 25.04
N PRO A 123 -1.29 -14.84 25.22
CA PRO A 123 -0.44 -15.13 26.38
C PRO A 123 0.64 -14.06 26.56
N GLN A 124 1.02 -13.79 27.82
CA GLN A 124 2.00 -12.74 28.15
C GLN A 124 3.42 -13.03 27.62
N ASP A 125 3.73 -14.30 27.41
CA ASP A 125 5.00 -14.77 26.87
C ASP A 125 5.08 -14.73 25.33
N THR A 126 3.97 -14.40 24.65
CA THR A 126 3.95 -14.18 23.20
C THR A 126 4.39 -12.75 22.87
N ARG A 127 5.45 -12.60 22.07
CA ARG A 127 5.92 -11.30 21.58
C ARG A 127 4.99 -10.77 20.50
N VAL A 128 4.38 -9.63 20.73
CA VAL A 128 3.48 -8.97 19.77
C VAL A 128 4.27 -8.02 18.89
N ILE A 129 4.17 -8.21 17.58
CA ILE A 129 4.71 -7.32 16.55
C ILE A 129 3.52 -6.78 15.73
N ILE A 130 3.54 -5.51 15.40
CA ILE A 130 2.54 -4.87 14.54
C ILE A 130 3.22 -4.47 13.24
N ASP A 131 2.66 -4.87 12.09
CA ASP A 131 3.08 -4.37 10.77
C ASP A 131 2.15 -3.27 10.30
N GLU A 132 2.60 -2.02 10.39
CA GLU A 132 1.85 -0.83 9.95
C GLU A 132 2.11 -0.55 8.48
N HIS A 133 1.09 -0.82 7.65
CA HIS A 133 1.14 -0.52 6.22
C HIS A 133 1.06 0.98 5.94
N ASN A 134 0.40 1.72 6.81
CA ASN A 134 0.26 3.17 6.85
C ASN A 134 0.04 3.60 8.29
N ILE A 135 0.39 4.81 8.62
CA ILE A 135 -0.06 5.44 9.86
C ILE A 135 -1.47 5.99 9.59
N GLU A 136 -2.49 5.25 10.02
CA GLU A 136 -3.87 5.46 9.58
C GLU A 136 -4.46 6.80 10.06
N TYR A 137 -4.17 7.22 11.30
CA TYR A 137 -4.65 8.53 11.76
C TYR A 137 -4.06 9.69 10.94
N GLU A 138 -2.82 9.54 10.46
CA GLU A 138 -2.17 10.55 9.61
C GLU A 138 -2.77 10.56 8.21
N LEU A 139 -3.02 9.39 7.63
CA LEU A 139 -3.67 9.27 6.33
C LEU A 139 -5.05 9.94 6.33
N LEU A 140 -5.84 9.72 7.38
CA LEU A 140 -7.14 10.38 7.54
C LEU A 140 -7.01 11.89 7.75
N TYR A 141 -6.02 12.33 8.50
CA TYR A 141 -5.76 13.77 8.72
C TYR A 141 -5.32 14.47 7.42
N ARG A 142 -4.46 13.84 6.62
CA ARG A 142 -4.07 14.34 5.30
C ARG A 142 -5.27 14.39 4.34
N THR A 143 -6.15 13.36 4.41
CA THR A 143 -7.39 13.34 3.64
C THR A 143 -8.31 14.49 4.06
N TYR A 144 -8.44 14.75 5.37
CA TYR A 144 -9.16 15.90 5.89
C TYR A 144 -8.65 17.23 5.30
N GLN A 145 -7.34 17.43 5.26
CA GLN A 145 -6.75 18.67 4.75
C GLN A 145 -7.10 18.98 3.29
N ARG A 146 -7.28 17.93 2.47
CA ARG A 146 -7.53 18.01 1.02
C ARG A 146 -9.00 17.79 0.62
N GLU A 147 -9.87 17.41 1.57
CA GLU A 147 -11.29 17.18 1.29
C GLU A 147 -12.05 18.50 1.11
N ASN A 148 -12.79 18.60 0.01
CA ASN A 148 -13.58 19.78 -0.33
C ASN A 148 -14.99 19.77 0.28
N SER A 149 -15.56 18.59 0.52
CA SER A 149 -16.87 18.45 1.15
C SER A 149 -16.79 18.71 2.65
N LEU A 150 -17.44 19.73 3.17
CA LEU A 150 -17.41 20.10 4.59
C LEU A 150 -17.81 18.94 5.51
N VAL A 151 -18.83 18.15 5.12
CA VAL A 151 -19.28 16.99 5.89
C VAL A 151 -18.22 15.90 5.94
N ARG A 152 -17.64 15.53 4.78
CA ARG A 152 -16.58 14.51 4.72
C ARG A 152 -15.30 15.01 5.38
N LYS A 153 -15.00 16.31 5.24
CA LYS A 153 -13.85 16.96 5.88
C LYS A 153 -13.96 16.86 7.39
N TRP A 154 -15.11 17.26 7.98
CA TRP A 154 -15.38 17.12 9.40
C TRP A 154 -15.28 15.66 9.87
N TYR A 155 -15.88 14.71 9.11
CA TYR A 155 -15.83 13.29 9.46
C TYR A 155 -14.39 12.75 9.48
N ASN A 156 -13.58 13.03 8.45
CA ASN A 156 -12.18 12.57 8.39
C ASN A 156 -11.34 13.15 9.55
N TRP A 157 -11.57 14.43 9.89
CA TRP A 157 -10.95 15.04 11.07
C TRP A 157 -11.35 14.34 12.36
N TRP A 158 -12.65 14.11 12.57
CA TRP A 158 -13.18 13.43 13.73
C TRP A 158 -12.65 11.99 13.82
N GLU A 159 -12.70 11.22 12.74
CA GLU A 159 -12.23 9.83 12.66
C GLU A 159 -10.73 9.75 12.96
N SER A 160 -9.91 10.63 12.42
CA SER A 160 -8.46 10.67 12.73
C SER A 160 -8.19 10.88 14.22
N ARG A 161 -9.02 11.72 14.90
CA ARG A 161 -8.95 11.94 16.34
C ARG A 161 -9.34 10.73 17.18
N GLN A 162 -10.29 9.93 16.69
CA GLN A 162 -10.69 8.69 17.36
C GLN A 162 -9.66 7.57 17.19
N ILE A 163 -9.04 7.49 16.03
CA ILE A 163 -8.08 6.41 15.70
C ILE A 163 -6.73 6.66 16.37
N LYS A 164 -6.22 7.90 16.35
CA LYS A 164 -4.89 8.24 16.84
C LYS A 164 -4.54 7.66 18.22
N PRO A 165 -5.35 7.85 19.29
CA PRO A 165 -5.01 7.31 20.60
C PRO A 165 -4.95 5.79 20.63
N VAL A 166 -5.85 5.12 19.90
CA VAL A 166 -5.90 3.65 19.85
C VAL A 166 -4.72 3.07 19.07
N GLU A 167 -4.37 3.66 17.96
CA GLU A 167 -3.22 3.25 17.14
C GLU A 167 -1.91 3.43 17.92
N LEU A 168 -1.71 4.58 18.56
CA LEU A 168 -0.53 4.83 19.37
C LEU A 168 -0.48 3.96 20.63
N GLU A 169 -1.60 3.71 21.31
CA GLU A 169 -1.66 2.79 22.45
C GLU A 169 -1.24 1.36 22.06
N ARG A 170 -1.77 0.86 20.93
CA ARG A 170 -1.45 -0.50 20.46
C ARG A 170 -0.01 -0.62 20.00
N CYS A 171 0.48 0.36 19.24
CA CYS A 171 1.88 0.40 18.84
C CYS A 171 2.83 0.55 20.03
N GLY A 172 2.46 1.36 21.05
CA GLY A 172 3.25 1.53 22.26
C GLY A 172 3.29 0.30 23.17
N ASN A 173 2.23 -0.51 23.16
CA ASN A 173 2.14 -1.75 23.93
C ASN A 173 2.70 -2.97 23.19
N ALA A 174 3.00 -2.86 21.90
CA ALA A 174 3.64 -3.91 21.13
C ALA A 174 5.13 -4.02 21.47
N HIS A 175 5.68 -5.22 21.35
CA HIS A 175 7.11 -5.46 21.53
C HIS A 175 7.94 -4.89 20.38
N GLY A 176 7.30 -4.68 19.21
CA GLY A 176 7.90 -4.02 18.07
C GLY A 176 6.86 -3.59 17.04
N VAL A 177 7.21 -2.57 16.27
CA VAL A 177 6.39 -2.05 15.18
C VAL A 177 7.22 -2.04 13.91
N LEU A 178 6.71 -2.64 12.85
CA LEU A 178 7.26 -2.56 11.51
C LEU A 178 6.54 -1.44 10.77
N VAL A 179 7.28 -0.63 10.03
CA VAL A 179 6.75 0.47 9.22
C VAL A 179 7.32 0.38 7.80
N THR A 180 6.65 1.02 6.84
CA THR A 180 7.02 0.88 5.43
C THR A 180 8.08 1.87 4.96
N SER A 181 8.46 2.88 5.77
CA SER A 181 9.46 3.89 5.41
C SER A 181 10.12 4.54 6.62
N GLU A 182 11.34 5.09 6.39
CA GLU A 182 12.07 5.87 7.40
C GLU A 182 11.25 7.08 7.91
N ARG A 183 10.48 7.71 7.02
CA ARG A 183 9.59 8.82 7.39
C ARG A 183 8.58 8.40 8.47
N GLU A 184 7.97 7.25 8.29
CA GLU A 184 6.99 6.70 9.26
C GLU A 184 7.67 6.28 10.55
N ALA A 185 8.89 5.71 10.45
CA ALA A 185 9.70 5.40 11.62
C ALA A 185 10.02 6.65 12.45
N VAL A 186 10.45 7.72 11.81
CA VAL A 186 10.72 9.01 12.48
C VAL A 186 9.46 9.57 13.13
N LEU A 187 8.32 9.53 12.43
CA LEU A 187 7.05 10.03 12.95
C LEU A 187 6.59 9.24 14.19
N LEU A 188 6.61 7.92 14.12
CA LEU A 188 6.22 7.08 15.27
C LEU A 188 7.22 7.19 16.41
N LYS A 189 8.54 7.24 16.12
CA LYS A 189 9.57 7.36 17.16
C LYS A 189 9.45 8.68 17.95
N ALA A 190 9.03 9.77 17.28
CA ALA A 190 8.77 11.04 17.95
C ALA A 190 7.56 10.96 18.91
N LEU A 191 6.60 10.08 18.69
CA LEU A 191 5.40 9.89 19.52
C LEU A 191 5.55 8.74 20.53
N LEU A 192 6.38 7.76 20.20
CA LEU A 192 6.62 6.53 20.97
C LEU A 192 8.15 6.31 21.10
N PRO A 193 8.86 7.13 21.90
CA PRO A 193 10.31 7.13 21.95
C PRO A 193 10.91 5.80 22.45
N ASP A 194 10.20 5.06 23.29
CA ASP A 194 10.66 3.81 23.86
C ASP A 194 10.32 2.57 23.01
N SER A 195 9.44 2.70 22.01
CA SER A 195 9.03 1.58 21.17
C SER A 195 10.15 1.13 20.23
N MET A 196 10.29 -0.17 20.01
CA MET A 196 11.15 -0.73 18.99
C MET A 196 10.47 -0.61 17.63
N ILE A 197 11.00 0.24 16.76
CA ILE A 197 10.48 0.47 15.43
C ILE A 197 11.51 0.04 14.40
N ALA A 198 11.10 -0.79 13.44
CA ALA A 198 11.93 -1.26 12.34
C ALA A 198 11.29 -0.92 10.99
N VAL A 199 12.11 -0.51 10.04
CA VAL A 199 11.65 -0.25 8.68
C VAL A 199 11.74 -1.53 7.86
N VAL A 200 10.59 -1.96 7.35
CA VAL A 200 10.45 -3.06 6.39
C VAL A 200 9.68 -2.49 5.20
N PRO A 201 10.37 -2.03 4.15
CA PRO A 201 9.70 -1.34 3.04
C PRO A 201 8.80 -2.29 2.25
N ASN A 202 7.89 -1.71 1.46
CA ASN A 202 7.22 -2.47 0.42
C ASN A 202 8.19 -2.72 -0.73
N GLY A 203 8.07 -3.89 -1.35
CA GLY A 203 8.95 -4.32 -2.42
C GLY A 203 8.28 -4.38 -3.79
N VAL A 204 9.07 -4.76 -4.77
CA VAL A 204 8.63 -5.11 -6.11
C VAL A 204 9.24 -6.46 -6.50
N ASP A 205 8.50 -7.24 -7.26
CA ASP A 205 9.01 -8.48 -7.87
C ASP A 205 9.84 -8.13 -9.11
N THR A 206 11.15 -7.96 -8.92
CA THR A 206 12.08 -7.56 -9.99
C THR A 206 12.31 -8.66 -11.03
N GLU A 207 11.93 -9.90 -10.74
CA GLU A 207 11.95 -11.00 -11.70
C GLU A 207 10.70 -11.00 -12.58
N ALA A 208 9.54 -10.70 -12.01
CA ALA A 208 8.28 -10.58 -12.75
C ALA A 208 8.18 -9.26 -13.53
N PHE A 209 8.67 -8.16 -12.95
CA PHE A 209 8.74 -6.84 -13.59
C PHE A 209 10.13 -6.63 -14.21
N GLN A 210 10.38 -7.28 -15.34
CA GLN A 210 11.65 -7.15 -16.07
C GLN A 210 11.63 -5.94 -16.99
N TRP A 211 12.81 -5.37 -17.25
CA TRP A 211 13.00 -4.37 -18.28
C TRP A 211 12.44 -4.88 -19.61
N ALA A 212 11.42 -4.20 -20.11
CA ALA A 212 10.76 -4.63 -21.32
C ALA A 212 11.65 -4.34 -22.55
N SER A 213 11.92 -5.39 -23.33
CA SER A 213 12.51 -5.26 -24.67
C SER A 213 11.49 -4.78 -25.73
N GLN A 214 10.22 -4.60 -25.32
CA GLN A 214 9.18 -4.15 -26.23
C GLN A 214 9.37 -2.68 -26.60
N GLU A 215 9.15 -2.39 -27.89
CA GLU A 215 9.18 -1.03 -28.39
C GLU A 215 8.12 -0.17 -27.68
N GLN A 216 8.56 0.96 -27.11
CA GLN A 216 7.65 1.90 -26.49
C GLN A 216 6.76 2.55 -27.57
N LEU A 217 5.48 2.60 -27.30
CA LEU A 217 4.56 3.34 -28.16
C LEU A 217 4.76 4.85 -27.91
N PRO A 218 4.99 5.65 -28.98
CA PRO A 218 5.31 7.06 -28.81
C PRO A 218 4.18 7.79 -28.04
N ASP A 219 4.59 8.77 -27.25
CA ASP A 219 3.71 9.70 -26.54
C ASP A 219 2.69 9.04 -25.60
N ARG A 220 3.00 7.82 -25.09
CA ARG A 220 2.11 7.09 -24.20
C ARG A 220 2.45 7.33 -22.74
N ILE A 221 1.49 7.91 -22.03
CA ILE A 221 1.54 8.13 -20.58
C ILE A 221 0.71 7.05 -19.89
N ILE A 222 1.18 6.52 -18.76
CA ILE A 222 0.46 5.51 -17.97
C ILE A 222 0.32 5.92 -16.51
N PHE A 223 -0.85 5.62 -15.94
CA PHE A 223 -1.10 5.57 -14.51
C PHE A 223 -1.64 4.18 -14.14
N THR A 224 -1.05 3.53 -13.13
CA THR A 224 -1.51 2.22 -12.64
C THR A 224 -2.04 2.33 -11.21
N GLY A 225 -3.09 1.55 -10.89
CA GLY A 225 -3.58 1.43 -9.51
C GLY A 225 -5.06 1.13 -9.38
N ALA A 226 -5.46 0.49 -8.26
CA ALA A 226 -6.87 0.23 -7.96
C ALA A 226 -7.64 1.54 -7.80
N MET A 227 -8.74 1.69 -8.53
CA MET A 227 -9.57 2.91 -8.51
C MET A 227 -10.65 2.87 -7.41
N SER A 228 -10.72 1.79 -6.64
CA SER A 228 -11.43 1.76 -5.35
C SER A 228 -10.69 2.54 -4.25
N TYR A 229 -9.39 2.82 -4.44
CA TYR A 229 -8.57 3.57 -3.48
C TYR A 229 -8.65 5.07 -3.75
N CYS A 230 -9.20 5.82 -2.81
CA CYS A 230 -9.48 7.26 -2.92
C CYS A 230 -8.28 8.11 -3.39
N PRO A 231 -7.04 7.91 -2.90
CA PRO A 231 -5.87 8.62 -3.40
C PRO A 231 -5.61 8.45 -4.91
N ASN A 232 -5.86 7.26 -5.47
CA ASN A 232 -5.71 7.03 -6.90
C ASN A 232 -6.78 7.77 -7.71
N VAL A 233 -8.04 7.75 -7.24
CA VAL A 233 -9.13 8.51 -7.87
C VAL A 233 -8.83 10.00 -7.86
N ASN A 234 -8.38 10.53 -6.72
CA ASN A 234 -8.01 11.94 -6.60
C ASN A 234 -6.87 12.30 -7.58
N ALA A 235 -5.84 11.45 -7.67
CA ALA A 235 -4.69 11.67 -8.55
C ALA A 235 -5.08 11.74 -10.03
N VAL A 236 -5.90 10.80 -10.52
CA VAL A 236 -6.30 10.80 -11.94
C VAL A 236 -7.25 11.95 -12.25
N LEU A 237 -8.13 12.34 -11.32
CA LEU A 237 -9.02 13.51 -11.51
C LEU A 237 -8.21 14.82 -11.51
N TYR A 238 -7.25 14.95 -10.60
CA TYR A 238 -6.33 16.09 -10.59
C TYR A 238 -5.54 16.18 -11.89
N PHE A 239 -4.92 15.07 -12.33
CA PHE A 239 -4.14 15.05 -13.57
C PHE A 239 -5.00 15.37 -14.79
N ALA A 240 -6.21 14.83 -14.89
CA ALA A 240 -7.15 15.10 -15.95
C ALA A 240 -7.53 16.57 -16.06
N LYS A 241 -7.72 17.23 -14.91
CA LYS A 241 -8.19 18.61 -14.86
C LYS A 241 -7.05 19.62 -15.06
N GLU A 242 -5.93 19.41 -14.36
CA GLU A 242 -4.89 20.44 -14.23
C GLU A 242 -3.68 20.19 -15.16
N CYS A 243 -3.32 18.93 -15.45
CA CYS A 243 -2.11 18.62 -16.21
C CYS A 243 -2.39 18.20 -17.66
N TRP A 244 -3.41 17.36 -17.87
CA TRP A 244 -3.68 16.77 -19.18
C TRP A 244 -3.93 17.79 -20.31
N PRO A 245 -4.71 18.85 -20.11
CA PRO A 245 -4.90 19.89 -21.14
C PRO A 245 -3.59 20.57 -21.56
N LEU A 246 -2.69 20.81 -20.59
CA LEU A 246 -1.38 21.43 -20.83
C LEU A 246 -0.47 20.52 -21.68
N ILE A 247 -0.47 19.20 -21.39
CA ILE A 247 0.28 18.22 -22.17
C ILE A 247 -0.26 18.13 -23.58
N ARG A 248 -1.57 18.00 -23.75
CA ARG A 248 -2.22 17.89 -25.06
C ARG A 248 -2.02 19.12 -25.94
N SER A 249 -1.92 20.30 -25.36
CA SER A 249 -1.61 21.52 -26.10
C SER A 249 -0.21 21.53 -26.71
N LYS A 250 0.75 20.80 -26.13
CA LYS A 250 2.15 20.72 -26.57
C LYS A 250 2.43 19.46 -27.39
N VAL A 251 1.79 18.35 -27.06
CA VAL A 251 1.91 17.04 -27.73
C VAL A 251 0.50 16.55 -28.09
N PRO A 252 -0.07 17.00 -29.22
CA PRO A 252 -1.42 16.61 -29.65
C PRO A 252 -1.63 15.11 -29.87
N THR A 253 -0.54 14.36 -30.10
CA THR A 253 -0.53 12.90 -30.26
C THR A 253 -0.51 12.14 -28.94
N ALA A 254 -0.25 12.82 -27.80
CA ALA A 254 -0.16 12.18 -26.51
C ALA A 254 -1.41 11.37 -26.17
N THR A 255 -1.20 10.17 -25.65
CA THR A 255 -2.25 9.30 -25.12
C THR A 255 -1.99 9.03 -23.65
N TRP A 256 -3.06 8.93 -22.86
CA TRP A 256 -2.98 8.62 -21.44
C TRP A 256 -3.84 7.42 -21.09
N GLN A 257 -3.22 6.42 -20.51
CA GLN A 257 -3.87 5.19 -20.13
C GLN A 257 -3.96 5.07 -18.60
N ILE A 258 -5.20 4.90 -18.11
CA ILE A 258 -5.51 4.67 -16.70
C ILE A 258 -5.81 3.17 -16.55
N VAL A 259 -4.87 2.45 -15.92
CA VAL A 259 -4.94 0.99 -15.78
C VAL A 259 -5.22 0.61 -14.34
N GLY A 260 -6.35 -0.08 -14.11
CA GLY A 260 -6.66 -0.57 -12.77
C GLY A 260 -8.13 -0.91 -12.57
N ARG A 261 -8.36 -1.75 -11.55
CA ARG A 261 -9.69 -2.28 -11.23
C ARG A 261 -10.60 -1.25 -10.55
N ASP A 262 -11.89 -1.51 -10.62
CA ASP A 262 -12.95 -0.82 -9.90
C ASP A 262 -13.02 0.71 -10.14
N PRO A 263 -12.94 1.19 -11.41
CA PRO A 263 -13.05 2.61 -11.69
C PRO A 263 -14.48 3.09 -11.39
N PRO A 264 -14.64 4.08 -10.47
CA PRO A 264 -15.95 4.68 -10.24
C PRO A 264 -16.41 5.46 -11.48
N PRO A 265 -17.72 5.77 -11.61
CA PRO A 265 -18.27 6.46 -12.79
C PRO A 265 -17.53 7.75 -13.16
N VAL A 266 -17.03 8.50 -12.17
CA VAL A 266 -16.27 9.74 -12.38
C VAL A 266 -14.93 9.49 -13.07
N VAL A 267 -14.27 8.36 -12.80
CA VAL A 267 -13.02 7.97 -13.48
C VAL A 267 -13.32 7.39 -14.86
N GLN A 268 -14.38 6.56 -14.99
CA GLN A 268 -14.82 6.06 -16.29
C GLN A 268 -15.14 7.18 -17.28
N ALA A 269 -15.73 8.28 -16.78
CA ALA A 269 -16.05 9.45 -17.59
C ALA A 269 -14.81 10.12 -18.21
N LEU A 270 -13.60 9.93 -17.66
CA LEU A 270 -12.36 10.46 -18.23
C LEU A 270 -12.04 9.86 -19.61
N ALA A 271 -12.54 8.68 -19.93
CA ALA A 271 -12.40 8.07 -21.25
C ALA A 271 -13.08 8.89 -22.37
N LYS A 272 -13.92 9.88 -22.04
CA LYS A 272 -14.49 10.83 -23.00
C LYS A 272 -13.51 11.93 -23.40
N LEU A 273 -12.43 12.13 -22.65
CA LEU A 273 -11.40 13.11 -23.01
C LEU A 273 -10.57 12.59 -24.18
N PRO A 274 -10.19 13.47 -25.13
CA PRO A 274 -9.37 13.07 -26.27
C PRO A 274 -8.04 12.44 -25.82
N GLY A 275 -7.72 11.25 -26.34
CA GLY A 275 -6.47 10.53 -26.05
C GLY A 275 -6.43 9.83 -24.68
N VAL A 276 -7.53 9.78 -23.92
CA VAL A 276 -7.59 9.10 -22.63
C VAL A 276 -8.30 7.75 -22.77
N SER A 277 -7.76 6.73 -22.11
CA SER A 277 -8.38 5.41 -22.00
C SER A 277 -8.38 4.91 -20.56
N VAL A 278 -9.46 4.23 -20.16
CA VAL A 278 -9.63 3.61 -18.83
C VAL A 278 -9.91 2.13 -19.05
N THR A 279 -9.03 1.25 -18.56
CA THR A 279 -9.12 -0.17 -18.87
C THR A 279 -10.11 -0.93 -17.98
N GLY A 280 -10.34 -0.48 -16.75
CA GLY A 280 -10.93 -1.34 -15.73
C GLY A 280 -9.94 -2.43 -15.26
N PRO A 281 -10.44 -3.55 -14.71
CA PRO A 281 -9.59 -4.65 -14.25
C PRO A 281 -8.86 -5.29 -15.43
N VAL A 282 -7.57 -5.55 -15.24
CA VAL A 282 -6.73 -6.27 -16.21
C VAL A 282 -6.07 -7.45 -15.48
N PRO A 283 -5.82 -8.57 -16.18
CA PRO A 283 -5.13 -9.72 -15.59
C PRO A 283 -3.70 -9.39 -15.16
N ASP A 284 -3.02 -8.54 -15.93
CA ASP A 284 -1.63 -8.15 -15.72
C ASP A 284 -1.39 -6.70 -16.17
N VAL A 285 -0.71 -5.91 -15.34
CA VAL A 285 -0.37 -4.51 -15.66
C VAL A 285 0.93 -4.39 -16.47
N LYS A 286 1.77 -5.42 -16.46
CA LYS A 286 3.09 -5.42 -17.11
C LYS A 286 3.04 -5.12 -18.61
N PRO A 287 2.14 -5.70 -19.42
CA PRO A 287 2.06 -5.37 -20.85
C PRO A 287 1.75 -3.88 -21.10
N TYR A 288 0.97 -3.26 -20.24
CA TYR A 288 0.62 -1.83 -20.34
C TYR A 288 1.79 -0.93 -19.96
N LEU A 289 2.51 -1.30 -18.88
CA LEU A 289 3.74 -0.62 -18.48
C LEU A 289 4.83 -0.77 -19.54
N ALA A 290 4.98 -1.96 -20.14
CA ALA A 290 6.01 -2.26 -21.13
C ALA A 290 5.98 -1.27 -22.30
N VAL A 291 4.79 -0.99 -22.85
CA VAL A 291 4.62 -0.12 -24.02
C VAL A 291 4.51 1.37 -23.66
N ALA A 292 4.47 1.73 -22.40
CA ALA A 292 4.38 3.12 -21.96
C ALA A 292 5.72 3.85 -22.17
N THR A 293 5.65 5.13 -22.55
CA THR A 293 6.79 6.04 -22.67
C THR A 293 7.15 6.65 -21.32
N VAL A 294 6.15 7.10 -20.55
CA VAL A 294 6.30 7.77 -19.25
C VAL A 294 5.24 7.25 -18.29
N ALA A 295 5.66 6.88 -17.09
CA ALA A 295 4.74 6.59 -16.00
C ALA A 295 4.54 7.82 -15.11
N ILE A 296 3.34 7.98 -14.54
CA ILE A 296 3.02 9.12 -13.69
C ILE A 296 2.47 8.69 -12.32
N ALA A 297 2.81 9.45 -11.28
CA ALA A 297 2.28 9.30 -9.94
C ALA A 297 1.86 10.67 -9.34
N PRO A 298 0.79 11.31 -9.86
CA PRO A 298 0.35 12.66 -9.48
C PRO A 298 -0.48 12.63 -8.19
N LEU A 299 0.01 11.95 -7.14
CA LEU A 299 -0.72 11.76 -5.89
C LEU A 299 -0.65 13.02 -5.03
N LEU A 300 -1.80 13.48 -4.54
CA LEU A 300 -1.92 14.60 -3.62
C LEU A 300 -2.32 14.19 -2.21
N ILE A 301 -2.71 12.92 -2.04
CA ILE A 301 -3.12 12.31 -0.76
C ILE A 301 -2.51 10.91 -0.71
N GLY A 302 -2.22 10.45 0.49
CA GLY A 302 -1.80 9.08 0.71
C GLY A 302 -0.67 8.97 1.74
N SER A 303 -0.35 7.74 2.11
CA SER A 303 0.73 7.32 3.03
C SER A 303 1.32 6.01 2.53
N GLY A 304 2.42 5.55 3.10
CA GLY A 304 3.10 4.30 2.75
C GLY A 304 3.88 4.36 1.42
N THR A 305 4.62 3.31 1.11
CA THR A 305 5.44 3.18 -0.11
C THR A 305 4.58 2.93 -1.36
N ARG A 306 4.89 3.61 -2.45
CA ARG A 306 4.11 3.56 -3.70
C ARG A 306 4.59 2.45 -4.63
N LEU A 307 3.99 1.26 -4.55
CA LEU A 307 4.31 0.11 -5.40
C LEU A 307 4.35 0.45 -6.90
N LYS A 308 3.42 1.28 -7.39
CA LYS A 308 3.37 1.68 -8.79
C LYS A 308 4.64 2.36 -9.32
N ILE A 309 5.37 3.09 -8.45
CA ILE A 309 6.66 3.70 -8.81
C ILE A 309 7.73 2.62 -8.89
N LEU A 310 7.76 1.70 -7.91
CA LEU A 310 8.70 0.58 -7.91
C LEU A 310 8.45 -0.37 -9.10
N GLU A 311 7.21 -0.64 -9.45
CA GLU A 311 6.81 -1.41 -10.63
C GLU A 311 7.29 -0.74 -11.93
N ALA A 312 7.07 0.58 -12.06
CA ALA A 312 7.53 1.36 -13.19
C ALA A 312 9.07 1.36 -13.26
N PHE A 313 9.76 1.57 -12.14
CA PHE A 313 11.21 1.51 -12.05
C PHE A 313 11.76 0.14 -12.43
N ALA A 314 11.16 -0.94 -11.91
CA ALA A 314 11.56 -2.30 -12.24
C ALA A 314 11.48 -2.59 -13.75
N MET A 315 10.58 -1.93 -14.45
CA MET A 315 10.44 -2.01 -15.91
C MET A 315 11.24 -0.92 -16.67
N GLY A 316 12.15 -0.22 -16.00
CA GLY A 316 13.01 0.80 -16.62
C GLY A 316 12.24 2.01 -17.14
N LYS A 317 11.08 2.35 -16.56
CA LYS A 317 10.28 3.50 -17.00
C LYS A 317 10.71 4.79 -16.32
N ALA A 318 10.82 5.87 -17.12
CA ALA A 318 10.90 7.20 -16.57
C ALA A 318 9.59 7.57 -15.86
N VAL A 319 9.71 8.17 -14.68
CA VAL A 319 8.55 8.50 -13.83
C VAL A 319 8.52 9.99 -13.53
N VAL A 320 7.32 10.60 -13.62
CA VAL A 320 7.05 11.92 -13.05
C VAL A 320 6.11 11.73 -11.86
N SER A 321 6.49 12.28 -10.72
CA SER A 321 5.72 12.15 -9.47
C SER A 321 5.60 13.50 -8.76
N THR A 322 4.58 13.65 -7.93
CA THR A 322 4.59 14.67 -6.88
C THR A 322 5.54 14.25 -5.75
N SER A 323 5.98 15.17 -4.91
CA SER A 323 6.76 14.88 -3.71
C SER A 323 6.03 13.88 -2.81
N LEU A 324 4.73 14.02 -2.66
CA LEU A 324 3.88 13.08 -1.90
C LEU A 324 3.73 11.73 -2.64
N GLY A 325 3.74 11.74 -3.97
CA GLY A 325 3.65 10.53 -4.79
C GLY A 325 4.84 9.60 -4.62
N CYS A 326 6.04 10.11 -4.39
CA CYS A 326 7.26 9.33 -4.15
C CYS A 326 7.70 9.31 -2.68
N GLU A 327 6.87 9.84 -1.76
CA GLU A 327 7.18 9.84 -0.33
C GLU A 327 7.43 8.41 0.18
N GLY A 328 8.44 8.25 1.02
CA GLY A 328 8.84 6.94 1.57
C GLY A 328 9.78 6.13 0.67
N LEU A 329 10.11 6.62 -0.53
CA LEU A 329 11.14 6.05 -1.39
C LEU A 329 12.44 6.88 -1.30
N ALA A 330 13.59 6.24 -1.29
CA ALA A 330 14.90 6.90 -1.28
C ALA A 330 15.25 7.45 -2.69
N VAL A 331 14.39 8.29 -3.25
CA VAL A 331 14.55 8.86 -4.60
C VAL A 331 15.19 10.24 -4.56
N VAL A 332 15.94 10.55 -5.62
CA VAL A 332 16.50 11.89 -5.89
C VAL A 332 15.90 12.37 -7.20
N SER A 333 15.28 13.57 -7.19
CA SER A 333 14.72 14.18 -8.39
C SER A 333 15.83 14.51 -9.40
N GLY A 334 15.58 14.23 -10.67
CA GLY A 334 16.55 14.36 -11.75
C GLY A 334 17.49 13.17 -11.92
N GLN A 335 17.56 12.27 -10.94
CA GLN A 335 18.38 11.06 -10.99
C GLN A 335 17.53 9.79 -11.16
N HIS A 336 16.52 9.56 -10.31
CA HIS A 336 15.69 8.37 -10.35
C HIS A 336 14.32 8.62 -10.99
N LEU A 337 13.78 9.83 -10.79
CA LEU A 337 12.52 10.30 -11.34
C LEU A 337 12.53 11.83 -11.39
N ILE A 338 11.45 12.43 -11.92
CA ILE A 338 11.24 13.88 -11.81
C ILE A 338 10.15 14.15 -10.77
N VAL A 339 10.48 15.00 -9.78
CA VAL A 339 9.48 15.49 -8.80
C VAL A 339 8.94 16.83 -9.25
N ALA A 340 7.60 16.92 -9.32
CA ALA A 340 6.91 18.14 -9.69
C ALA A 340 5.57 18.26 -8.94
N ASP A 341 5.41 19.29 -8.11
CA ASP A 341 4.21 19.49 -7.30
C ASP A 341 3.20 20.46 -7.95
N GLN A 342 3.69 21.37 -8.81
CA GLN A 342 2.83 22.33 -9.51
C GLN A 342 2.35 21.73 -10.84
N PRO A 343 1.07 21.91 -11.21
CA PRO A 343 0.49 21.29 -12.42
C PRO A 343 1.27 21.63 -13.70
N GLU A 344 1.70 22.89 -13.83
CA GLU A 344 2.42 23.37 -15.01
C GLU A 344 3.81 22.74 -15.12
N VAL A 345 4.50 22.58 -13.96
CA VAL A 345 5.82 21.94 -13.89
C VAL A 345 5.67 20.45 -14.15
N PHE A 346 4.62 19.81 -13.58
CA PHE A 346 4.33 18.39 -13.82
C PHE A 346 4.07 18.12 -15.31
N ALA A 347 3.20 18.93 -15.91
CA ALA A 347 2.87 18.80 -17.34
C ALA A 347 4.11 19.01 -18.23
N ARG A 348 4.94 20.03 -17.94
CA ARG A 348 6.19 20.30 -18.64
C ARG A 348 7.14 19.13 -18.53
N SER A 349 7.35 18.60 -17.31
CA SER A 349 8.25 17.44 -17.07
C SER A 349 7.81 16.21 -17.86
N VAL A 350 6.47 15.99 -17.96
CA VAL A 350 5.94 14.89 -18.79
C VAL A 350 6.26 15.15 -20.28
N VAL A 351 6.02 16.37 -20.79
CA VAL A 351 6.31 16.75 -22.19
C VAL A 351 7.81 16.58 -22.49
N ASP A 352 8.68 17.08 -21.62
CA ASP A 352 10.14 16.96 -21.78
C ASP A 352 10.56 15.50 -21.87
N LEU A 353 10.02 14.63 -21.00
CA LEU A 353 10.28 13.20 -21.04
C LEU A 353 9.68 12.50 -22.27
N LEU A 354 8.53 12.92 -22.79
CA LEU A 354 8.00 12.38 -24.05
C LEU A 354 8.95 12.67 -25.23
N GLN A 355 9.59 13.84 -25.24
CA GLN A 355 10.46 14.31 -26.32
C GLN A 355 11.95 13.93 -26.16
N ASN A 356 12.40 13.59 -24.95
CA ASN A 356 13.83 13.31 -24.66
C ASN A 356 14.07 11.84 -24.31
N ALA A 357 14.41 11.03 -25.31
CA ALA A 357 14.68 9.60 -25.14
C ALA A 357 15.92 9.32 -24.26
N GLU A 358 16.96 10.16 -24.36
CA GLU A 358 18.19 10.00 -23.57
C GLU A 358 17.91 10.19 -22.06
N GLN A 359 17.16 11.24 -21.71
CA GLN A 359 16.75 11.48 -20.33
C GLN A 359 15.87 10.36 -19.79
N ARG A 360 14.91 9.84 -20.59
CA ARG A 360 14.12 8.68 -20.20
C ARG A 360 14.98 7.46 -19.90
N MET A 361 15.97 7.19 -20.75
CA MET A 361 16.90 6.06 -20.58
C MET A 361 17.71 6.21 -19.30
N ALA A 362 18.29 7.39 -19.05
CA ALA A 362 19.06 7.66 -17.84
C ALA A 362 18.23 7.45 -16.57
N LEU A 363 17.01 8.02 -16.50
CA LEU A 363 16.10 7.84 -15.38
C LEU A 363 15.65 6.38 -15.23
N GLY A 364 15.41 5.69 -16.35
CA GLY A 364 15.01 4.26 -16.35
C GLY A 364 16.10 3.36 -15.78
N ILE A 365 17.37 3.57 -16.15
CA ILE A 365 18.53 2.83 -15.62
C ILE A 365 18.66 3.06 -14.11
N ALA A 366 18.65 4.32 -13.68
CA ALA A 366 18.80 4.66 -12.27
C ALA A 366 17.60 4.19 -11.42
N GLY A 367 16.37 4.33 -11.97
CA GLY A 367 15.16 3.81 -11.33
C GLY A 367 15.18 2.30 -11.17
N ARG A 368 15.61 1.55 -12.20
CA ARG A 368 15.76 0.08 -12.13
C ARG A 368 16.75 -0.32 -11.05
N ALA A 369 17.92 0.29 -11.01
CA ALA A 369 18.94 0.01 -9.99
C ALA A 369 18.38 0.26 -8.57
N LEU A 370 17.59 1.32 -8.39
CA LEU A 370 16.92 1.60 -7.12
C LEU A 370 15.85 0.54 -6.81
N ALA A 371 15.01 0.12 -7.78
CA ALA A 371 13.99 -0.91 -7.57
C ALA A 371 14.58 -2.24 -7.07
N GLU A 372 15.78 -2.59 -7.48
CA GLU A 372 16.48 -3.80 -7.00
C GLU A 372 16.80 -3.75 -5.51
N THR A 373 16.97 -2.55 -4.95
CA THR A 373 17.13 -2.38 -3.50
C THR A 373 15.81 -2.57 -2.73
N TYR A 374 14.67 -2.49 -3.42
CA TYR A 374 13.32 -2.74 -2.91
C TYR A 374 12.75 -4.08 -3.41
N SER A 375 13.61 -5.08 -3.73
CA SER A 375 13.09 -6.40 -4.10
C SER A 375 12.37 -7.05 -2.91
N TRP A 376 11.30 -7.83 -3.18
CA TRP A 376 10.62 -8.59 -2.11
C TRP A 376 11.52 -9.57 -1.40
N GLN A 377 12.61 -10.01 -2.04
CA GLN A 377 13.62 -10.84 -1.38
C GLN A 377 14.28 -10.06 -0.23
N ARG A 378 14.75 -8.84 -0.48
CA ARG A 378 15.34 -7.98 0.56
C ARG A 378 14.36 -7.60 1.66
N CYS A 379 13.13 -7.22 1.28
CA CYS A 379 12.07 -6.94 2.26
C CYS A 379 11.77 -8.16 3.13
N GLY A 380 11.88 -9.37 2.58
CA GLY A 380 11.77 -10.63 3.31
C GLY A 380 12.90 -10.83 4.31
N ASP A 381 14.14 -10.52 3.93
CA ASP A 381 15.28 -10.58 4.84
C ASP A 381 15.14 -9.52 5.94
N ASP A 382 14.67 -8.32 5.62
CA ASP A 382 14.43 -7.24 6.58
C ASP A 382 13.38 -7.62 7.63
N VAL A 383 12.25 -8.25 7.23
CA VAL A 383 11.23 -8.69 8.20
C VAL A 383 11.74 -9.80 9.10
N ILE A 384 12.51 -10.76 8.58
CA ILE A 384 13.12 -11.83 9.37
C ILE A 384 14.07 -11.23 10.41
N ASN A 385 14.97 -10.33 9.98
CA ASN A 385 15.91 -9.64 10.87
C ASN A 385 15.19 -8.80 11.94
N ALA A 386 14.09 -8.12 11.58
CA ALA A 386 13.29 -7.36 12.53
C ALA A 386 12.63 -8.27 13.58
N VAL A 387 12.03 -9.38 13.14
CA VAL A 387 11.41 -10.38 14.03
C VAL A 387 12.43 -10.94 15.01
N GLU A 388 13.64 -11.32 14.55
CA GLU A 388 14.69 -11.84 15.41
C GLU A 388 15.19 -10.81 16.43
N LYS A 389 15.40 -9.57 16.02
CA LYS A 389 15.80 -8.48 16.93
C LYS A 389 14.76 -8.23 18.01
N ILE A 390 13.46 -8.18 17.65
CA ILE A 390 12.36 -7.94 18.59
C ILE A 390 12.22 -9.14 19.55
N ARG A 391 12.39 -10.35 19.04
CA ARG A 391 12.38 -11.56 19.85
C ARG A 391 13.51 -11.54 20.89
N ALA A 392 14.72 -11.20 20.48
CA ALA A 392 15.91 -11.20 21.34
C ALA A 392 15.91 -10.09 22.39
N ALA A 393 15.31 -8.94 22.11
CA ALA A 393 15.28 -7.79 23.04
C ALA A 393 14.49 -8.02 24.34
N GLY A 394 13.92 -9.18 24.53
CA GLY A 394 13.15 -9.53 25.73
C GLY A 394 13.74 -10.70 26.55
N LEU A 395 14.93 -11.17 26.18
CA LEU A 395 15.74 -12.07 26.96
C LEU A 395 16.74 -11.26 27.82
#